data_22290f073dbc84ecfb4cc89cd566d4fc
#
_entry.id   22290f073dbc84ecfb4cc89cd566d4fc
#
_cell.length_a   1.000
_cell.length_b   1.000
_cell.length_c   1.000
_cell.angle_alpha   90.00
_cell.angle_beta   90.00
_cell.angle_gamma   90.00
#
_symmetry.space_group_name_H-M   'P 1'
#
loop_
_entity.id
_entity.type
_entity.pdbx_description
1 polymer ?
#
loop_
_entity_poly.entity_id
_entity_poly.type
_entity_poly.pdbx_seq_one_letter_code
_entity_poly.pdbx_strand_id
1 'polypeptide(L)'
;MHHDRHVKHTLRLYGMRGDHIHLFLDQFWPKYKISHRRLLHHQLGIELAVRRFGEEASGPAKLHIIDDLGCVPATWLDHNPHVVYLEPGDKAAQEEDLILLYGRETYARVRYG
;
A
#
# COMPACT_ATOMS: atom_id res chain seq x y z
N MET A 1 4.53 -6.55 -8.78
CA MET A 1 5.39 -7.76 -8.61
C MET A 1 4.55 -8.88 -8.01
N HIS A 2 4.76 -10.12 -8.45
CA HIS A 2 4.03 -11.27 -7.95
C HIS A 2 4.38 -11.55 -6.47
N HIS A 3 3.41 -12.06 -5.69
CA HIS A 3 3.59 -12.35 -4.26
C HIS A 3 4.85 -13.18 -3.97
N ASP A 4 5.10 -14.24 -4.73
CA ASP A 4 6.26 -15.10 -4.51
C ASP A 4 7.59 -14.35 -4.66
N ARG A 5 7.66 -13.39 -5.58
CA ARG A 5 8.86 -12.57 -5.76
C ARG A 5 9.06 -11.60 -4.60
N HIS A 6 7.98 -11.02 -4.08
CA HIS A 6 8.05 -10.19 -2.87
C HIS A 6 8.58 -10.97 -1.69
N VAL A 7 8.06 -12.19 -1.49
CA VAL A 7 8.49 -13.07 -0.39
C VAL A 7 9.97 -13.44 -0.52
N LYS A 8 10.42 -13.85 -1.70
CA LYS A 8 11.82 -14.21 -1.94
C LYS A 8 12.76 -13.03 -1.70
N HIS A 9 12.37 -11.84 -2.16
CA HIS A 9 13.17 -10.64 -1.98
C HIS A 9 13.25 -10.25 -0.51
N THR A 10 12.13 -10.29 0.20
CA THR A 10 12.05 -9.99 1.63
C THR A 10 12.90 -10.97 2.44
N LEU A 11 12.81 -12.27 2.12
CA LEU A 11 13.60 -13.30 2.80
C LEU A 11 15.10 -13.05 2.62
N ARG A 12 15.52 -12.67 1.40
CA ARG A 12 16.91 -12.39 1.10
C ARG A 12 17.46 -11.21 1.88
N LEU A 13 16.68 -10.11 1.97
CA LEU A 13 17.14 -8.86 2.56
C LEU A 13 16.91 -8.77 4.07
N TYR A 14 15.86 -9.39 4.58
CA TYR A 14 15.46 -9.25 5.98
C TYR A 14 15.48 -10.56 6.77
N GLY A 15 15.75 -11.69 6.12
CA GLY A 15 15.79 -12.99 6.79
C GLY A 15 14.42 -13.53 7.22
N MET A 16 13.32 -12.92 6.71
CA MET A 16 11.95 -13.35 6.99
C MET A 16 11.13 -13.29 5.72
N ARG A 17 10.13 -14.16 5.60
CA ARG A 17 9.27 -14.20 4.41
C ARG A 17 8.35 -12.98 4.30
N GLY A 18 7.77 -12.56 5.42
CA GLY A 18 6.89 -11.41 5.44
C GLY A 18 5.56 -11.59 4.71
N ASP A 19 5.07 -12.83 4.56
CA ASP A 19 3.81 -13.12 3.85
C ASP A 19 2.65 -12.25 4.35
N HIS A 20 2.51 -12.11 5.67
CA HIS A 20 1.45 -11.32 6.29
C HIS A 20 1.50 -9.83 5.90
N ILE A 21 2.70 -9.30 5.71
CA ILE A 21 2.91 -7.89 5.31
C ILE A 21 2.53 -7.71 3.84
N HIS A 22 2.97 -8.62 2.98
CA HIS A 22 2.65 -8.59 1.56
C HIS A 22 1.15 -8.73 1.32
N LEU A 23 0.49 -9.68 2.02
CA LEU A 23 -0.94 -9.88 1.92
C LEU A 23 -1.73 -8.66 2.43
N PHE A 24 -1.25 -8.03 3.50
CA PHE A 24 -1.85 -6.80 4.02
C PHE A 24 -1.82 -5.67 2.97
N LEU A 25 -0.67 -5.44 2.35
CA LEU A 25 -0.50 -4.38 1.37
C LEU A 25 -1.32 -4.63 0.09
N ASP A 26 -1.52 -5.90 -0.28
CA ASP A 26 -2.25 -6.28 -1.49
C ASP A 26 -3.71 -6.67 -1.23
N GLN A 27 -4.23 -6.45 -0.01
CA GLN A 27 -5.55 -6.93 0.38
C GLN A 27 -6.70 -6.42 -0.50
N PHE A 28 -6.53 -5.28 -1.15
CA PHE A 28 -7.56 -4.70 -2.02
C PHE A 28 -7.43 -5.08 -3.49
N TRP A 29 -6.44 -5.93 -3.84
CA TRP A 29 -6.27 -6.40 -5.22
C TRP A 29 -7.54 -7.01 -5.81
N PRO A 30 -8.26 -7.91 -5.12
CA PRO A 30 -9.46 -8.50 -5.70
C PRO A 30 -10.54 -7.48 -6.05
N LYS A 31 -10.61 -6.37 -5.31
CA LYS A 31 -11.62 -5.34 -5.49
C LYS A 31 -11.25 -4.34 -6.60
N TYR A 32 -9.99 -3.91 -6.64
CA TYR A 32 -9.58 -2.79 -7.49
C TYR A 32 -8.51 -3.11 -8.53
N LYS A 33 -7.97 -4.32 -8.53
CA LYS A 33 -6.86 -4.68 -9.41
C LYS A 33 -5.69 -3.71 -9.24
N ILE A 34 -5.09 -3.22 -10.34
CA ILE A 34 -3.87 -2.40 -10.26
C ILE A 34 -4.04 -1.13 -9.41
N SER A 35 -5.23 -0.53 -9.40
CA SER A 35 -5.47 0.69 -8.63
C SER A 35 -5.56 0.47 -7.12
N HIS A 36 -5.53 -0.81 -6.66
CA HIS A 36 -5.48 -1.13 -5.22
C HIS A 36 -4.26 -0.48 -4.55
N ARG A 37 -3.21 -0.23 -5.30
CA ARG A 37 -1.97 0.35 -4.79
C ARG A 37 -2.19 1.73 -4.16
N ARG A 38 -3.17 2.50 -4.64
CA ARG A 38 -3.50 3.79 -4.04
C ARG A 38 -3.88 3.69 -2.57
N LEU A 39 -4.41 2.55 -2.13
CA LEU A 39 -4.91 2.41 -0.76
C LEU A 39 -3.80 2.20 0.27
N LEU A 40 -2.79 1.40 -0.04
CA LEU A 40 -1.77 1.03 0.93
C LEU A 40 -0.32 1.17 0.45
N HIS A 41 -0.07 1.35 -0.85
CA HIS A 41 1.29 1.44 -1.38
C HIS A 41 1.86 2.87 -1.30
N HIS A 42 1.99 3.40 -0.09
CA HIS A 42 2.58 4.71 0.21
C HIS A 42 2.99 4.77 1.68
N GLN A 43 3.56 5.90 2.11
CA GLN A 43 4.09 6.03 3.48
C GLN A 43 3.03 5.76 4.55
N LEU A 44 1.78 6.21 4.34
CA LEU A 44 0.71 5.96 5.30
C LEU A 44 0.35 4.47 5.40
N GLY A 45 0.44 3.75 4.29
CA GLY A 45 0.26 2.29 4.29
C GLY A 45 1.34 1.57 5.07
N ILE A 46 2.60 2.03 4.96
CA ILE A 46 3.71 1.51 5.77
C ILE A 46 3.42 1.72 7.26
N GLU A 47 2.96 2.91 7.63
CA GLU A 47 2.61 3.22 9.03
C GLU A 47 1.50 2.31 9.56
N LEU A 48 0.49 2.00 8.75
CA LEU A 48 -0.55 1.05 9.13
C LEU A 48 0.02 -0.36 9.34
N ALA A 49 0.92 -0.79 8.45
CA ALA A 49 1.58 -2.10 8.59
C ALA A 49 2.38 -2.17 9.88
N VAL A 50 3.11 -1.10 10.22
CA VAL A 50 3.87 -1.03 11.46
C VAL A 50 2.96 -1.09 12.69
N ARG A 51 1.84 -0.37 12.67
CA ARG A 51 0.86 -0.42 13.76
C ARG A 51 0.31 -1.82 13.97
N ARG A 52 0.08 -2.54 12.88
CA ARG A 52 -0.51 -3.87 12.94
C ARG A 52 0.50 -4.96 13.28
N PHE A 53 1.71 -4.90 12.75
CA PHE A 53 2.68 -6.00 12.81
C PHE A 53 3.95 -5.67 13.58
N GLY A 54 4.15 -4.42 14.00
CA GLY A 54 5.35 -3.99 14.71
C GLY A 54 6.38 -3.32 13.79
N GLU A 55 7.41 -2.76 14.41
CA GLU A 55 8.44 -1.98 13.70
C GLU A 55 9.19 -2.80 12.65
N GLU A 56 9.33 -4.10 12.84
CA GLU A 56 9.98 -4.97 11.87
C GLU A 56 9.26 -5.05 10.54
N ALA A 57 7.99 -4.60 10.46
CA ALA A 57 7.24 -4.55 9.22
C ALA A 57 7.66 -3.39 8.31
N SER A 58 8.32 -2.35 8.84
CA SER A 58 8.67 -1.14 8.09
C SER A 58 9.52 -1.44 6.86
N GLY A 59 10.62 -2.16 7.02
CA GLY A 59 11.52 -2.50 5.93
C GLY A 59 10.86 -3.36 4.85
N PRO A 60 10.26 -4.50 5.20
CA PRO A 60 9.55 -5.35 4.23
C PRO A 60 8.41 -4.62 3.50
N ALA A 61 7.63 -3.78 4.21
CA ALA A 61 6.55 -3.02 3.58
C ALA A 61 7.11 -2.03 2.56
N LYS A 62 8.16 -1.30 2.92
CA LYS A 62 8.83 -0.36 2.02
C LYS A 62 9.38 -1.07 0.79
N LEU A 63 10.04 -2.21 0.98
CA LEU A 63 10.58 -2.99 -0.12
C LEU A 63 9.49 -3.45 -1.09
N HIS A 64 8.35 -3.93 -0.57
CA HIS A 64 7.21 -4.33 -1.38
C HIS A 64 6.74 -3.20 -2.29
N ILE A 65 6.61 -1.99 -1.73
CA ILE A 65 6.15 -0.82 -2.48
C ILE A 65 7.18 -0.41 -3.54
N ILE A 66 8.47 -0.40 -3.19
CA ILE A 66 9.54 -0.07 -4.13
C ILE A 66 9.59 -1.09 -5.28
N ASP A 67 9.41 -2.37 -4.97
CA ASP A 67 9.37 -3.42 -5.99
C ASP A 67 8.22 -3.23 -6.98
N ASP A 68 7.07 -2.72 -6.51
CA ASP A 68 5.91 -2.49 -7.36
C ASP A 68 5.95 -1.15 -8.11
N LEU A 69 6.47 -0.10 -7.48
CA LEU A 69 6.33 1.28 -7.99
C LEU A 69 7.66 1.96 -8.33
N GLY A 70 8.77 1.43 -7.84
CA GLY A 70 10.08 2.08 -7.99
C GLY A 70 10.35 3.18 -6.98
N CYS A 71 9.37 3.57 -6.17
CA CYS A 71 9.47 4.62 -5.16
C CYS A 71 8.41 4.41 -4.08
N VAL A 72 8.49 5.19 -3.00
CA VAL A 72 7.46 5.22 -1.96
C VAL A 72 6.75 6.56 -2.01
N PRO A 73 5.52 6.63 -2.57
CA PRO A 73 4.73 7.86 -2.53
C PRO A 73 4.44 8.28 -1.08
N ALA A 74 4.29 9.58 -0.84
CA ALA A 74 3.96 10.07 0.51
C ALA A 74 2.54 9.69 0.92
N THR A 75 1.58 9.84 0.01
CA THR A 75 0.17 9.51 0.23
C THR A 75 -0.46 8.91 -1.03
N TRP A 76 -1.75 8.55 -0.94
CA TRP A 76 -2.50 8.04 -2.09
C TRP A 76 -2.66 9.06 -3.22
N LEU A 77 -2.47 10.36 -2.96
CA LEU A 77 -2.56 11.41 -3.98
C LEU A 77 -1.31 11.49 -4.87
N ASP A 78 -0.21 10.91 -4.43
CA ASP A 78 1.10 11.06 -5.09
C ASP A 78 1.42 9.92 -6.06
N HIS A 79 0.47 9.02 -6.32
CA HIS A 79 0.67 7.93 -7.26
C HIS A 79 0.71 8.42 -8.71
N ASN A 80 1.65 7.86 -9.47
CA ASN A 80 1.76 8.12 -10.90
C ASN A 80 0.57 7.45 -11.63
N PRO A 81 -0.30 8.22 -12.32
CA PRO A 81 -1.47 7.64 -12.99
C PRO A 81 -1.12 6.68 -14.13
N HIS A 82 0.11 6.73 -14.65
CA HIS A 82 0.57 5.78 -15.66
C HIS A 82 0.96 4.43 -15.06
N VAL A 83 1.23 4.39 -13.76
CA VAL A 83 1.59 3.16 -13.04
C VAL A 83 0.40 2.59 -12.28
N VAL A 84 -0.46 3.46 -11.77
CA VAL A 84 -1.64 3.07 -10.98
C VAL A 84 -2.87 3.71 -11.62
N TYR A 85 -3.49 3.01 -12.55
CA TYR A 85 -4.67 3.49 -13.25
C TYR A 85 -5.92 3.29 -12.38
N LEU A 86 -6.66 4.38 -12.16
CA LEU A 86 -7.90 4.36 -11.40
C LEU A 86 -9.09 4.33 -12.37
N GLU A 87 -9.86 3.24 -12.32
CA GLU A 87 -11.10 3.15 -13.09
C GLU A 87 -12.10 4.19 -12.57
N PRO A 88 -12.78 4.93 -13.46
CA PRO A 88 -13.72 5.99 -13.02
C PRO A 88 -14.80 5.47 -12.05
N GLY A 89 -15.26 4.25 -12.23
CA GLY A 89 -16.29 3.66 -11.38
C GLY A 89 -15.82 3.32 -9.97
N ASP A 90 -14.50 3.24 -9.75
CA ASP A 90 -13.92 2.83 -8.47
C ASP A 90 -13.62 4.02 -7.55
N LYS A 91 -13.64 5.23 -8.07
CA LYS A 91 -13.21 6.41 -7.31
C LYS A 91 -13.96 6.59 -5.99
N ALA A 92 -15.29 6.57 -6.04
CA ALA A 92 -16.11 6.75 -4.84
C ALA A 92 -15.89 5.62 -3.82
N ALA A 93 -15.80 4.37 -4.29
CA ALA A 93 -15.56 3.23 -3.42
C ALA A 93 -14.18 3.31 -2.76
N GLN A 94 -13.15 3.72 -3.49
CA GLN A 94 -11.80 3.90 -2.92
C GLN A 94 -11.77 5.01 -1.89
N GLU A 95 -12.48 6.11 -2.10
CA GLU A 95 -12.56 7.19 -1.10
C GLU A 95 -13.16 6.68 0.21
N GLU A 96 -14.22 5.85 0.15
CA GLU A 96 -14.79 5.23 1.33
C GLU A 96 -13.81 4.30 2.03
N ASP A 97 -13.10 3.46 1.28
CA ASP A 97 -12.09 2.56 1.85
C ASP A 97 -10.94 3.32 2.50
N LEU A 98 -10.51 4.43 1.91
CA LEU A 98 -9.47 5.29 2.50
C LEU A 98 -9.92 5.88 3.83
N ILE A 99 -11.17 6.32 3.94
CA ILE A 99 -11.72 6.83 5.20
C ILE A 99 -11.74 5.72 6.25
N LEU A 100 -12.13 4.51 5.88
CA LEU A 100 -12.15 3.37 6.79
C LEU A 100 -10.75 2.97 7.25
N LEU A 101 -9.76 3.01 6.35
CA LEU A 101 -8.39 2.64 6.68
C LEU A 101 -7.70 3.67 7.58
N TYR A 102 -7.84 4.94 7.28
CA TYR A 102 -7.04 6.01 7.90
C TYR A 102 -7.82 6.90 8.87
N GLY A 103 -9.15 6.79 8.88
CA GLY A 103 -10.00 7.65 9.68
C GLY A 103 -10.31 8.97 8.97
N ARG A 104 -11.42 9.60 9.37
CA ARG A 104 -11.91 10.83 8.73
C ARG A 104 -10.94 11.99 8.89
N GLU A 105 -10.29 12.11 10.05
CA GLU A 105 -9.36 13.21 10.31
C GLU A 105 -8.14 13.14 9.41
N THR A 106 -7.49 11.97 9.35
CA THR A 106 -6.34 11.77 8.47
C THR A 106 -6.72 11.93 7.01
N TYR A 107 -7.85 11.36 6.62
CA TYR A 107 -8.36 11.48 5.25
C TYR A 107 -8.54 12.95 4.85
N ALA A 108 -9.20 13.74 5.70
CA ALA A 108 -9.43 15.16 5.43
C ALA A 108 -8.14 15.95 5.34
N ARG A 109 -7.18 15.65 6.23
CA ARG A 109 -5.87 16.32 6.22
C ARG A 109 -5.10 16.06 4.93
N VAL A 110 -5.11 14.83 4.43
CA VAL A 110 -4.44 14.48 3.18
C VAL A 110 -5.18 15.08 1.99
N ARG A 111 -6.51 14.94 1.96
CA ARG A 111 -7.35 15.33 0.81
C ARG A 111 -7.47 16.83 0.63
N TYR A 112 -7.58 17.57 1.73
CA TYR A 112 -7.87 19.01 1.71
C TYR A 112 -6.73 19.89 2.25
N GLY A 113 -5.66 19.26 2.71
CA GLY A 113 -4.52 19.98 3.24
C GLY A 113 -4.67 20.43 4.65
#